data_ba6b7fd736861d028bc1c71e98bf8c89
#
_entry.id   ba6b7fd736861d028bc1c71e98bf8c89
#
_cell.length_a   1.000
_cell.length_b   1.000
_cell.length_c   1.000
_cell.angle_alpha   90.00
_cell.angle_beta   90.00
_cell.angle_gamma   90.00
#
_symmetry.space_group_name_H-M   'P 1'
#
loop_
_entity.id
_entity.type
_entity.pdbx_description
1 polymer ?
#
loop_
_entity_poly.entity_id
_entity_poly.type
_entity_poly.pdbx_seq_one_letter_code
_entity_poly.pdbx_strand_id
1 'polypeptide(L)' 'MSDLSELDVQNLRHLIGGYDTSHCKMKAYADEATDQQVKQFFQKAAQSAKENKQQLLQFLG' A
#
# COMPACT_ATOMS: atom_id res chain seq x y z
N MET A 1 1.84 3.65 -20.57
CA MET A 1 2.28 2.26 -20.37
C MET A 1 1.45 1.32 -21.18
N SER A 2 1.73 1.30 -22.47
CA SER A 2 0.90 0.56 -23.41
C SER A 2 1.30 -0.90 -23.59
N ASP A 3 2.45 -1.32 -23.05
CA ASP A 3 3.03 -2.62 -23.35
C ASP A 3 2.86 -3.65 -22.26
N LEU A 4 1.95 -3.41 -21.31
CA LEU A 4 1.68 -4.38 -20.26
C LEU A 4 0.84 -5.52 -20.80
N SER A 5 1.28 -6.74 -20.53
CA SER A 5 0.50 -7.93 -20.87
C SER A 5 -0.71 -8.05 -19.93
N GLU A 6 -1.67 -8.87 -20.33
CA GLU A 6 -2.84 -9.13 -19.50
C GLU A 6 -2.43 -9.72 -18.13
N LEU A 7 -1.42 -10.58 -18.12
CA LEU A 7 -0.90 -11.14 -16.89
C LEU A 7 -0.26 -10.06 -16.00
N ASP A 8 0.47 -9.13 -16.59
CA ASP A 8 1.06 -8.02 -15.84
C ASP A 8 -0.02 -7.16 -15.17
N VAL A 9 -1.11 -6.89 -15.89
CA VAL A 9 -2.23 -6.12 -15.35
C VAL A 9 -2.87 -6.84 -14.17
N GLN A 10 -3.06 -8.16 -14.27
CA GLN A 10 -3.62 -8.95 -13.16
C GLN A 10 -2.70 -8.93 -11.95
N ASN A 11 -1.41 -9.07 -12.15
CA ASN A 11 -0.43 -9.04 -11.07
C ASN A 11 -0.40 -7.67 -10.38
N LEU A 12 -0.47 -6.60 -11.15
CA LEU A 12 -0.51 -5.24 -10.61
C LEU A 12 -1.76 -5.02 -9.75
N ARG A 13 -2.92 -5.47 -10.24
CA ARG A 13 -4.17 -5.34 -9.48
C ARG A 13 -4.10 -6.10 -8.16
N HIS A 14 -3.50 -7.28 -8.18
CA HIS A 14 -3.34 -8.08 -6.97
C HIS A 14 -2.43 -7.38 -5.95
N LEU A 15 -1.32 -6.82 -6.41
CA LEU A 15 -0.40 -6.07 -5.57
C LEU A 15 -1.06 -4.83 -4.98
N ILE A 16 -1.82 -4.10 -5.79
CA ILE A 16 -2.53 -2.90 -5.35
C ILE A 16 -3.53 -3.25 -4.25
N GLY A 17 -4.28 -4.33 -4.40
CA GLY A 17 -5.19 -4.82 -3.37
C GLY A 17 -4.46 -5.18 -2.07
N GLY A 18 -3.27 -5.79 -2.19
CA GLY A 18 -2.43 -6.10 -1.05
C GLY A 18 -1.95 -4.85 -0.32
N TYR A 19 -1.58 -3.82 -1.05
CA TYR A 19 -1.17 -2.55 -0.44
C TYR A 19 -2.34 -1.85 0.27
N ASP A 20 -3.54 -1.90 -0.28
CA ASP A 20 -4.73 -1.37 0.40
C ASP A 20 -4.95 -2.06 1.75
N THR A 21 -4.88 -3.38 1.78
CA THR A 21 -5.03 -4.16 3.00
C THR A 21 -3.94 -3.81 4.01
N SER A 22 -2.68 -3.73 3.56
CA SER A 22 -1.55 -3.37 4.42
C SER A 22 -1.72 -1.96 4.99
N HIS A 23 -2.13 -1.00 4.17
CA HIS A 23 -2.37 0.36 4.62
C HIS A 23 -3.41 0.41 5.73
N CYS A 24 -4.54 -0.26 5.56
CA CYS A 24 -5.62 -0.30 6.56
C CYS A 24 -5.14 -0.94 7.86
N LYS A 25 -4.41 -2.06 7.78
CA LYS A 25 -3.88 -2.74 8.96
C LYS A 25 -2.88 -1.87 9.71
N MET A 26 -1.95 -1.25 9.00
CA MET A 26 -0.93 -0.40 9.63
C MET A 26 -1.56 0.82 10.29
N LYS A 27 -2.58 1.41 9.66
CA LYS A 27 -3.30 2.53 10.22
C LYS A 27 -4.04 2.12 11.50
N ALA A 28 -4.68 0.95 11.51
CA ALA A 28 -5.37 0.44 12.68
C ALA A 28 -4.38 0.18 13.83
N TYR A 29 -3.21 -0.40 13.54
CA TYR A 29 -2.18 -0.61 14.54
C TYR A 29 -1.66 0.71 15.12
N ALA A 30 -1.49 1.73 14.27
CA ALA A 30 -1.09 3.06 14.72
C ALA A 30 -2.11 3.64 15.70
N ASP A 31 -3.39 3.50 15.40
CA ASP A 31 -4.46 4.02 16.25
C ASP A 31 -4.53 3.30 17.60
N GLU A 32 -4.18 2.01 17.63
CA GLU A 32 -4.20 1.21 18.85
C GLU A 32 -2.91 1.33 19.68
N ALA A 33 -1.83 1.80 19.09
CA ALA A 33 -0.54 1.85 19.76
C ALA A 33 -0.56 2.89 20.89
N THR A 34 -0.06 2.49 22.06
CA THR A 34 0.08 3.38 23.21
C THR A 34 1.46 4.02 23.28
N ASP A 35 2.49 3.37 22.72
CA ASP A 35 3.84 3.89 22.65
C ASP A 35 3.97 4.82 21.43
N GLN A 36 4.51 6.01 21.67
CA GLN A 36 4.61 7.03 20.63
C GLN A 36 5.53 6.62 19.48
N GLN A 37 6.64 5.92 19.78
CA GLN A 37 7.56 5.48 18.74
C GLN A 37 6.96 4.37 17.89
N VAL A 38 6.22 3.45 18.50
CA VAL A 38 5.51 2.39 17.80
C VAL A 38 4.42 2.99 16.92
N LYS A 39 3.68 3.95 17.44
CA LYS A 39 2.65 4.66 16.67
C LYS A 39 3.24 5.30 15.42
N GLN A 40 4.36 6.02 15.57
CA GLN A 40 5.02 6.66 14.44
C GLN A 40 5.52 5.64 13.41
N PHE A 41 6.03 4.51 13.88
CA PHE A 41 6.46 3.43 12.99
C PHE A 41 5.32 2.96 12.09
N PHE A 42 4.16 2.67 12.69
CA PHE A 42 3.00 2.20 11.91
C PHE A 42 2.42 3.27 11.01
N GLN A 43 2.45 4.54 11.43
CA GLN A 43 2.03 5.65 10.58
C GLN A 43 2.91 5.76 9.33
N LYS A 44 4.22 5.62 9.48
CA LYS A 44 5.14 5.64 8.35
C LYS A 44 4.95 4.43 7.44
N ALA A 45 4.71 3.26 8.03
CA ALA A 45 4.46 2.05 7.25
C ALA A 45 3.18 2.16 6.44
N ALA A 46 2.12 2.74 7.01
CA ALA A 46 0.87 3.00 6.30
C ALA A 46 1.08 3.96 5.13
N GLN A 47 1.85 5.02 5.36
CA GLN A 47 2.14 6.00 4.32
C GLN A 47 2.95 5.38 3.17
N SER A 48 3.94 4.54 3.49
CA SER A 48 4.73 3.85 2.47
C SER A 48 3.88 2.92 1.62
N ALA A 49 2.96 2.18 2.24
CA ALA A 49 2.04 1.31 1.52
C ALA A 49 1.15 2.10 0.56
N LYS A 50 0.65 3.25 1.00
CA LYS A 50 -0.16 4.13 0.17
C LYS A 50 0.63 4.67 -1.02
N GLU A 51 1.86 5.11 -0.80
CA GLU A 51 2.72 5.64 -1.86
C GLU A 51 3.07 4.57 -2.87
N ASN A 52 3.38 3.35 -2.41
CA ASN A 52 3.68 2.23 -3.31
C ASN A 52 2.46 1.88 -4.17
N LYS A 53 1.27 1.89 -3.59
CA LYS A 53 0.04 1.69 -4.34
C LYS A 53 -0.12 2.74 -5.44
N GLN A 54 0.10 4.01 -5.12
CA GLN A 54 -0.05 5.09 -6.08
C GLN A 54 0.94 4.97 -7.24
N GLN A 55 2.17 4.53 -6.96
CA GLN A 55 3.16 4.28 -8.00
C GLN A 55 2.72 3.15 -8.93
N LEU A 56 2.15 2.06 -8.38
CA LEU A 56 1.66 0.96 -9.20
C LEU A 56 0.47 1.36 -10.06
N LEU A 57 -0.40 2.22 -9.55
CA LEU A 57 -1.55 2.70 -10.31
C LEU A 57 -1.14 3.45 -11.57
N GLN A 58 0.02 4.10 -11.58
CA GLN A 58 0.52 4.80 -12.75
C GLN A 58 0.78 3.87 -13.92
N PHE A 59 1.11 2.62 -13.67
CA PHE A 59 1.31 1.62 -14.73
C PHE A 59 0.00 1.18 -15.37
N LEU A 60 -1.11 1.28 -14.66
CA LEU A 60 -2.43 0.91 -15.17
C LEU A 60 -3.15 2.06 -15.86
N GLY A 61 -2.81 3.24 -15.50
CA GLY A 61 -3.48 4.41 -15.99
C GLY A 61 -2.79 5.13 -17.05
#